data_20f404bb99623eb4495b2538a5a0fa88
#
_entry.id   20f404bb99623eb4495b2538a5a0fa88
#
_cell.length_a   1.000
_cell.length_b   1.000
_cell.length_c   1.000
_cell.angle_alpha   90.00
_cell.angle_beta   90.00
_cell.angle_gamma   90.00
#
_symmetry.space_group_name_H-M   'P 1'
#
loop_
_entity.id
_entity.type
_entity.pdbx_description
1 polymer ?
#
loop_
_entity_poly.entity_id
_entity_poly.type
_entity_poly.pdbx_seq_one_letter_code
_entity_poly.pdbx_strand_id
1 'polypeptide(L)'
;DSKGIRPDRPFFAYVPFGATHAPHQAPQEYLNKYRGRYDEGWDVIRQRWFDRQMELGVLAEGTQLAPRNPGVEAWEDVPEAHQKFACRLQEAFAAFLDHTDDQIGRLVDGLREMGELDNTIFVVLADNGASQEGGPFGVMHEMKFFNGLLDAPDESVEYLEDIGGPNSHTNYPWGWAQAGNSPFKWYKQNTHEGGVHVPMVFHWPAGVDALQAGSKRNQFVNVSDITPTIYEILG
;
A
#
# COMPACT_ATOMS: atom_id res chain seq x y z
N ASP A 1 7.58 -26.81 -6.06
CA ASP A 1 8.26 -28.14 -5.91
C ASP A 1 7.48 -29.12 -5.02
N SER A 2 6.78 -28.67 -3.94
CA SER A 2 6.00 -29.57 -3.08
C SER A 2 4.87 -30.29 -3.83
N LYS A 3 4.15 -29.57 -4.67
CA LYS A 3 3.08 -30.13 -5.53
C LYS A 3 3.63 -31.04 -6.64
N GLY A 4 4.80 -30.75 -7.18
CA GLY A 4 5.49 -31.64 -8.12
C GLY A 4 5.90 -32.98 -7.51
N ILE A 5 6.20 -33.02 -6.21
CA ILE A 5 6.61 -34.22 -5.49
C ILE A 5 5.39 -34.95 -4.88
N ARG A 6 4.39 -34.20 -4.41
CA ARG A 6 3.19 -34.71 -3.75
C ARG A 6 1.94 -33.94 -4.21
N PRO A 7 1.45 -34.19 -5.40
CA PRO A 7 0.35 -33.43 -5.99
C PRO A 7 -0.98 -33.58 -5.20
N ASP A 8 -1.15 -34.67 -4.50
CA ASP A 8 -2.31 -35.02 -3.67
C ASP A 8 -2.35 -34.32 -2.31
N ARG A 9 -1.27 -33.66 -1.90
CA ARG A 9 -1.24 -32.97 -0.60
C ARG A 9 -1.59 -31.49 -0.72
N PRO A 10 -2.40 -30.97 0.24
CA PRO A 10 -2.58 -29.52 0.35
C PRO A 10 -1.27 -28.83 0.71
N PHE A 11 -1.17 -27.55 0.41
CA PHE A 11 -0.06 -26.71 0.80
C PHE A 11 -0.58 -25.50 1.60
N PHE A 12 0.28 -24.94 2.42
CA PHE A 12 0.13 -23.62 3.01
C PHE A 12 1.34 -22.77 2.65
N ALA A 13 1.10 -21.56 2.17
CA ALA A 13 2.15 -20.60 1.88
C ALA A 13 1.85 -19.28 2.58
N TYR A 14 2.80 -18.80 3.37
CA TYR A 14 2.81 -17.45 3.90
C TYR A 14 3.87 -16.65 3.13
N VAL A 15 3.43 -15.60 2.43
CA VAL A 15 4.30 -14.82 1.53
C VAL A 15 4.34 -13.37 2.01
N PRO A 16 5.16 -13.07 3.04
CA PRO A 16 5.30 -11.71 3.55
C PRO A 16 6.25 -10.93 2.64
N PHE A 17 5.70 -10.00 1.86
CA PHE A 17 6.51 -9.05 1.11
C PHE A 17 7.12 -8.02 2.07
N GLY A 18 8.35 -7.56 1.80
CA GLY A 18 8.89 -6.36 2.44
C GLY A 18 8.16 -5.08 1.97
N ALA A 19 7.55 -5.16 0.83
CA ALA A 19 6.74 -4.09 0.25
C ALA A 19 5.38 -3.96 0.97
N THR A 20 4.87 -2.76 1.16
CA THR A 20 5.48 -1.50 0.72
C THR A 20 6.11 -0.71 1.88
N HIS A 21 6.69 -1.41 2.87
CA HIS A 21 7.48 -0.77 3.91
C HIS A 21 8.74 -0.15 3.31
N ALA A 22 9.19 0.98 3.84
CA ALA A 22 10.49 1.55 3.44
C ALA A 22 11.64 0.52 3.64
N PRO A 23 12.66 0.55 2.79
CA PRO A 23 12.94 1.52 1.73
C PRO A 23 12.06 1.32 0.48
N HIS A 24 11.57 2.41 -0.07
CA HIS A 24 10.80 2.37 -1.32
C HIS A 24 11.76 2.24 -2.51
N GLN A 25 11.96 1.02 -2.97
CA GLN A 25 12.86 0.70 -4.07
C GLN A 25 12.13 -0.14 -5.12
N ALA A 26 12.33 0.18 -6.40
CA ALA A 26 11.73 -0.55 -7.52
C ALA A 26 12.66 -0.57 -8.73
N PRO A 27 12.49 -1.53 -9.66
CA PRO A 27 13.18 -1.50 -10.94
C PRO A 27 12.92 -0.19 -11.70
N GLN A 28 13.92 0.28 -12.46
CA GLN A 28 13.88 1.57 -13.13
C GLN A 28 12.68 1.75 -14.06
N GLU A 29 12.22 0.69 -14.69
CA GLU A 29 11.04 0.69 -15.56
C GLU A 29 9.77 1.10 -14.81
N TYR A 30 9.59 0.64 -13.57
CA TYR A 30 8.47 1.04 -12.71
C TYR A 30 8.63 2.48 -12.23
N LEU A 31 9.82 2.89 -11.83
CA LEU A 31 10.11 4.28 -11.44
C LEU A 31 9.76 5.27 -12.58
N ASN A 32 10.13 4.93 -13.81
CA ASN A 32 9.84 5.75 -14.99
C ASN A 32 8.34 5.87 -15.28
N LYS A 33 7.55 4.82 -14.99
CA LYS A 33 6.09 4.78 -15.20
C LYS A 33 5.35 5.85 -14.37
N TYR A 34 5.92 6.23 -13.23
CA TYR A 34 5.27 7.16 -12.28
C TYR A 34 5.82 8.59 -12.32
N ARG A 35 6.81 8.88 -13.17
CA ARG A 35 7.36 10.23 -13.32
C ARG A 35 6.28 11.27 -13.63
N GLY A 36 6.23 12.34 -12.82
CA GLY A 36 5.31 13.48 -12.99
C GLY A 36 3.85 13.19 -12.63
N ARG A 37 3.51 11.99 -12.13
CA ARG A 37 2.11 11.63 -11.83
C ARG A 37 1.56 12.26 -10.57
N TYR A 38 2.41 12.84 -9.75
CA TYR A 38 2.06 13.38 -8.43
C TYR A 38 2.35 14.89 -8.31
N ASP A 39 2.67 15.56 -9.41
CA ASP A 39 3.04 17.00 -9.44
C ASP A 39 1.90 17.92 -8.97
N GLU A 40 0.64 17.47 -9.04
CA GLU A 40 -0.52 18.20 -8.53
C GLU A 40 -0.61 18.19 -6.99
N GLY A 41 0.22 17.37 -6.32
CA GLY A 41 0.32 17.31 -4.88
C GLY A 41 -0.73 16.48 -4.17
N TRP A 42 -0.48 16.27 -2.87
CA TRP A 42 -1.28 15.33 -2.07
C TRP A 42 -2.74 15.76 -1.87
N ASP A 43 -3.07 17.05 -1.81
CA ASP A 43 -4.45 17.49 -1.59
C ASP A 43 -5.33 17.13 -2.80
N VAL A 44 -4.86 17.40 -4.01
CA VAL A 44 -5.58 17.08 -5.26
C VAL A 44 -5.66 15.56 -5.47
N ILE A 45 -4.55 14.87 -5.30
CA ILE A 45 -4.49 13.42 -5.47
C ILE A 45 -5.37 12.71 -4.43
N ARG A 46 -5.35 13.17 -3.18
CA ARG A 46 -6.19 12.66 -2.09
C ARG A 46 -7.67 12.78 -2.41
N GLN A 47 -8.10 13.94 -2.90
CA GLN A 47 -9.49 14.14 -3.30
C GLN A 47 -9.86 13.22 -4.47
N ARG A 48 -9.01 13.13 -5.49
CA ARG A 48 -9.21 12.25 -6.66
C ARG A 48 -9.33 10.78 -6.25
N TRP A 49 -8.51 10.31 -5.34
CA TRP A 49 -8.59 8.94 -4.84
C TRP A 49 -9.87 8.69 -4.04
N PHE A 50 -10.27 9.64 -3.22
CA PHE A 50 -11.53 9.56 -2.50
C PHE A 50 -12.73 9.48 -3.46
N ASP A 51 -12.80 10.39 -4.44
CA ASP A 51 -13.86 10.40 -5.44
C ASP A 51 -13.92 9.07 -6.21
N ARG A 52 -12.75 8.56 -6.58
CA ARG A 52 -12.66 7.27 -7.28
C ARG A 52 -13.13 6.09 -6.42
N GLN A 53 -12.82 6.08 -5.13
CA GLN A 53 -13.31 5.06 -4.19
C GLN A 53 -14.83 5.11 -4.03
N MET A 54 -15.41 6.31 -4.01
CA MET A 54 -16.88 6.50 -4.00
C MET A 54 -17.52 5.99 -5.28
N GLU A 55 -16.99 6.34 -6.45
CA GLU A 55 -17.47 5.86 -7.76
C GLU A 55 -17.43 4.34 -7.87
N LEU A 56 -16.37 3.71 -7.40
CA LEU A 56 -16.20 2.24 -7.40
C LEU A 56 -17.06 1.56 -6.32
N GLY A 57 -17.75 2.33 -5.48
CA GLY A 57 -18.50 1.80 -4.35
C GLY A 57 -17.62 1.09 -3.31
N VAL A 58 -16.33 1.38 -3.26
CA VAL A 58 -15.42 0.87 -2.21
C VAL A 58 -15.80 1.45 -0.86
N LEU A 59 -16.17 2.72 -0.85
CA LEU A 59 -16.66 3.42 0.34
C LEU A 59 -18.20 3.40 0.40
N ALA A 60 -18.74 3.42 1.61
CA ALA A 60 -20.19 3.53 1.82
C ALA A 60 -20.70 4.91 1.39
N GLU A 61 -21.95 4.95 0.93
CA GLU A 61 -22.63 6.21 0.63
C GLU A 61 -22.65 7.13 1.86
N GLY A 62 -22.35 8.42 1.64
CA GLY A 62 -22.28 9.42 2.72
C GLY A 62 -20.94 9.44 3.48
N THR A 63 -19.98 8.60 3.12
CA THR A 63 -18.62 8.69 3.66
C THR A 63 -18.05 10.08 3.39
N GLN A 64 -17.42 10.67 4.38
CA GLN A 64 -16.77 11.97 4.27
C GLN A 64 -15.25 11.82 4.31
N LEU A 65 -14.56 12.60 3.49
CA LEU A 65 -13.12 12.71 3.55
C LEU A 65 -12.72 13.40 4.86
N ALA A 66 -11.91 12.76 5.69
CA ALA A 66 -11.44 13.36 6.93
C ALA A 66 -10.67 14.66 6.66
N PRO A 67 -10.72 15.65 7.56
CA PRO A 67 -9.89 16.86 7.41
C PRO A 67 -8.40 16.51 7.40
N ARG A 68 -7.58 17.46 6.93
CA ARG A 68 -6.11 17.31 6.96
C ARG A 68 -5.64 17.08 8.41
N ASN A 69 -4.72 16.14 8.59
CA ASN A 69 -4.16 15.84 9.91
C ASN A 69 -3.32 17.01 10.42
N PRO A 70 -3.27 17.22 11.74
CA PRO A 70 -2.32 18.18 12.33
C PRO A 70 -0.88 17.91 11.87
N GLY A 71 -0.16 18.95 11.49
CA GLY A 71 1.21 18.88 11.02
C GLY A 71 1.38 18.55 9.51
N VAL A 72 0.29 18.29 8.81
CA VAL A 72 0.31 18.21 7.34
C VAL A 72 0.00 19.58 6.77
N GLU A 73 0.94 20.16 6.03
CA GLU A 73 0.77 21.45 5.35
C GLU A 73 -0.17 21.33 4.15
N ALA A 74 -0.82 22.44 3.78
CA ALA A 74 -1.50 22.53 2.49
C ALA A 74 -0.44 22.44 1.39
N TRP A 75 -0.74 21.72 0.31
CA TRP A 75 0.23 21.56 -0.77
C TRP A 75 0.72 22.90 -1.36
N GLU A 76 -0.17 23.88 -1.48
CA GLU A 76 0.13 25.22 -1.98
C GLU A 76 1.09 26.01 -1.09
N ASP A 77 1.17 25.66 0.21
CA ASP A 77 2.06 26.30 1.19
C ASP A 77 3.45 25.63 1.26
N VAL A 78 3.61 24.46 0.64
CA VAL A 78 4.87 23.70 0.64
C VAL A 78 5.87 24.36 -0.31
N PRO A 79 7.12 24.65 0.11
CA PRO A 79 8.15 25.20 -0.77
C PRO A 79 8.41 24.31 -2.00
N GLU A 80 8.71 24.92 -3.15
CA GLU A 80 8.90 24.20 -4.43
C GLU A 80 9.93 23.05 -4.35
N ALA A 81 11.05 23.27 -3.68
CA ALA A 81 12.06 22.23 -3.51
C ALA A 81 11.50 21.02 -2.73
N HIS A 82 10.72 21.28 -1.68
CA HIS A 82 10.07 20.23 -0.89
C HIS A 82 8.97 19.52 -1.71
N GLN A 83 8.23 20.25 -2.55
CA GLN A 83 7.25 19.64 -3.44
C GLN A 83 7.92 18.65 -4.39
N LYS A 84 9.02 19.04 -5.06
CA LYS A 84 9.77 18.15 -5.96
C LYS A 84 10.26 16.90 -5.26
N PHE A 85 10.83 17.06 -4.06
CA PHE A 85 11.28 15.94 -3.24
C PHE A 85 10.14 15.01 -2.85
N ALA A 86 9.04 15.57 -2.32
CA ALA A 86 7.85 14.81 -1.93
C ALA A 86 7.23 14.03 -3.10
N CYS A 87 7.14 14.64 -4.29
CA CYS A 87 6.63 13.96 -5.49
C CYS A 87 7.50 12.76 -5.86
N ARG A 88 8.83 12.92 -5.86
CA ARG A 88 9.74 11.81 -6.16
C ARG A 88 9.64 10.66 -5.17
N LEU A 89 9.48 10.97 -3.87
CA LEU A 89 9.28 9.94 -2.83
C LEU A 89 7.97 9.16 -3.06
N GLN A 90 6.89 9.84 -3.45
CA GLN A 90 5.61 9.20 -3.77
C GLN A 90 5.67 8.38 -5.06
N GLU A 91 6.38 8.84 -6.08
CA GLU A 91 6.61 8.08 -7.31
C GLU A 91 7.34 6.77 -7.03
N ALA A 92 8.36 6.79 -6.16
CA ALA A 92 9.09 5.59 -5.75
C ALA A 92 8.19 4.61 -4.99
N PHE A 93 7.35 5.10 -4.06
CA PHE A 93 6.36 4.27 -3.36
C PHE A 93 5.38 3.62 -4.35
N ALA A 94 4.81 4.39 -5.27
CA ALA A 94 3.86 3.89 -6.25
C ALA A 94 4.49 2.85 -7.20
N ALA A 95 5.73 3.09 -7.62
CA ALA A 95 6.49 2.14 -8.41
C ALA A 95 6.74 0.82 -7.66
N PHE A 96 7.05 0.91 -6.38
CA PHE A 96 7.26 -0.26 -5.52
C PHE A 96 5.98 -1.06 -5.31
N LEU A 97 4.85 -0.38 -5.11
CA LEU A 97 3.54 -1.03 -5.00
C LEU A 97 3.15 -1.73 -6.30
N ASP A 98 3.28 -1.06 -7.44
CA ASP A 98 2.98 -1.61 -8.78
C ASP A 98 3.86 -2.85 -9.09
N HIS A 99 5.15 -2.78 -8.78
CA HIS A 99 6.04 -3.94 -8.90
C HIS A 99 5.61 -5.10 -8.00
N THR A 100 5.15 -4.80 -6.78
CA THR A 100 4.65 -5.84 -5.86
C THR A 100 3.38 -6.49 -6.38
N ASP A 101 2.46 -5.71 -6.93
CA ASP A 101 1.22 -6.20 -7.55
C ASP A 101 1.53 -7.17 -8.70
N ASP A 102 2.49 -6.84 -9.57
CA ASP A 102 2.97 -7.74 -10.62
C ASP A 102 3.53 -9.07 -10.06
N GLN A 103 4.23 -9.03 -8.91
CA GLN A 103 4.72 -10.27 -8.29
C GLN A 103 3.57 -11.11 -7.69
N ILE A 104 2.53 -10.47 -7.16
CA ILE A 104 1.30 -11.16 -6.74
C ILE A 104 0.62 -11.79 -7.96
N GLY A 105 0.53 -11.06 -9.06
CA GLY A 105 0.03 -11.57 -10.35
C GLY A 105 0.74 -12.84 -10.79
N ARG A 106 2.09 -12.87 -10.69
CA ARG A 106 2.89 -14.07 -11.01
C ARG A 106 2.58 -15.27 -10.11
N LEU A 107 2.27 -15.05 -8.82
CA LEU A 107 1.84 -16.13 -7.93
C LEU A 107 0.49 -16.69 -8.36
N VAL A 108 -0.46 -15.81 -8.70
CA VAL A 108 -1.79 -16.20 -9.21
C VAL A 108 -1.66 -17.00 -10.51
N ASP A 109 -0.82 -16.55 -11.45
CA ASP A 109 -0.58 -17.23 -12.71
C ASP A 109 0.05 -18.62 -12.49
N GLY A 110 1.03 -18.71 -11.60
CA GLY A 110 1.63 -19.99 -11.23
C GLY A 110 0.62 -20.99 -10.64
N LEU A 111 -0.31 -20.53 -9.79
CA LEU A 111 -1.40 -21.36 -9.26
C LEU A 111 -2.36 -21.79 -10.36
N ARG A 112 -2.66 -20.90 -11.31
CA ARG A 112 -3.52 -21.19 -12.46
C ARG A 112 -2.88 -22.22 -13.39
N GLU A 113 -1.60 -22.08 -13.70
CA GLU A 113 -0.84 -23.04 -14.53
C GLU A 113 -0.78 -24.44 -13.90
N MET A 114 -0.74 -24.51 -12.57
CA MET A 114 -0.77 -25.77 -11.83
C MET A 114 -2.19 -26.37 -11.72
N GLY A 115 -3.24 -25.65 -12.13
CA GLY A 115 -4.63 -26.06 -11.94
C GLY A 115 -5.12 -26.01 -10.49
N GLU A 116 -4.42 -25.27 -9.62
CA GLU A 116 -4.69 -25.21 -8.18
C GLU A 116 -5.46 -23.94 -7.76
N LEU A 117 -5.56 -22.93 -8.64
CA LEU A 117 -6.08 -21.61 -8.27
C LEU A 117 -7.53 -21.68 -7.75
N ASP A 118 -8.38 -22.44 -8.42
CA ASP A 118 -9.81 -22.50 -8.08
C ASP A 118 -10.05 -23.13 -6.70
N ASN A 119 -9.19 -24.07 -6.29
CA ASN A 119 -9.25 -24.72 -4.98
C ASN A 119 -8.20 -24.21 -3.99
N THR A 120 -7.73 -22.99 -4.20
CA THR A 120 -6.81 -22.30 -3.26
C THR A 120 -7.53 -21.12 -2.62
N ILE A 121 -7.49 -21.06 -1.29
CA ILE A 121 -7.86 -19.85 -0.55
C ILE A 121 -6.69 -18.88 -0.67
N PHE A 122 -6.91 -17.77 -1.38
CA PHE A 122 -5.92 -16.73 -1.60
C PHE A 122 -6.34 -15.46 -0.87
N VAL A 123 -5.55 -15.05 0.13
CA VAL A 123 -5.84 -13.88 0.97
C VAL A 123 -4.74 -12.85 0.77
N VAL A 124 -5.13 -11.63 0.43
CA VAL A 124 -4.22 -10.47 0.36
C VAL A 124 -4.71 -9.42 1.34
N LEU A 125 -3.84 -8.95 2.21
CA LEU A 125 -4.15 -7.89 3.17
C LEU A 125 -2.91 -7.04 3.45
N ALA A 126 -3.14 -5.82 3.95
CA ALA A 126 -2.12 -5.02 4.59
C ALA A 126 -2.18 -5.22 6.11
N ASP A 127 -1.07 -5.06 6.80
CA ASP A 127 -0.96 -5.24 8.27
C ASP A 127 -1.29 -3.97 9.05
N ASN A 128 -1.12 -2.82 8.43
CA ASN A 128 -1.43 -1.48 8.98
C ASN A 128 -1.68 -0.46 7.88
N GLY A 129 -2.14 0.71 8.27
CA GLY A 129 -2.25 1.85 7.37
C GLY A 129 -0.90 2.40 6.90
N ALA A 130 -0.94 3.42 6.05
CA ALA A 130 0.25 4.05 5.47
C ALA A 130 1.25 4.53 6.53
N SER A 131 2.55 4.41 6.24
CA SER A 131 3.61 4.82 7.16
C SER A 131 3.70 6.34 7.29
N GLN A 132 3.86 6.81 8.52
CA GLN A 132 4.20 8.21 8.83
C GLN A 132 5.70 8.41 9.11
N GLU A 133 6.50 7.37 8.96
CA GLU A 133 7.90 7.33 9.41
C GLU A 133 8.86 8.14 8.52
N GLY A 134 8.36 8.69 7.42
CA GLY A 134 9.06 9.71 6.63
C GLY A 134 9.00 11.12 7.24
N GLY A 135 8.23 11.31 8.32
CA GLY A 135 8.09 12.62 8.96
C GLY A 135 7.33 13.64 8.12
N PRO A 136 7.43 14.93 8.47
CA PRO A 136 6.69 15.98 7.77
C PRO A 136 7.15 16.20 6.32
N PHE A 137 8.43 15.94 6.01
CA PHE A 137 9.04 16.29 4.72
C PHE A 137 9.40 15.09 3.85
N GLY A 138 9.35 13.87 4.40
CA GLY A 138 9.96 12.69 3.78
C GLY A 138 11.45 12.57 4.13
N VAL A 139 12.05 11.44 3.81
CA VAL A 139 13.46 11.17 4.10
C VAL A 139 14.15 10.41 2.98
N MET A 140 15.41 10.76 2.70
CA MET A 140 16.30 9.98 1.84
C MET A 140 16.77 8.69 2.50
N HIS A 141 16.90 8.73 3.85
CA HIS A 141 17.31 7.60 4.66
C HIS A 141 16.42 7.50 5.90
N GLU A 142 15.52 6.53 5.94
CA GLU A 142 14.54 6.32 7.00
C GLU A 142 15.15 6.31 8.40
N MET A 143 16.37 5.81 8.54
CA MET A 143 17.08 5.79 9.82
C MET A 143 17.33 7.20 10.41
N LYS A 144 17.26 8.27 9.61
CA LYS A 144 17.30 9.63 10.13
C LYS A 144 16.11 9.92 11.03
N PHE A 145 14.90 9.56 10.59
CA PHE A 145 13.67 9.74 11.37
C PHE A 145 13.78 9.07 12.75
N PHE A 146 14.21 7.81 12.80
CA PHE A 146 14.38 7.07 14.06
C PHE A 146 15.47 7.62 14.98
N ASN A 147 16.40 8.39 14.45
CA ASN A 147 17.43 9.08 15.22
C ASN A 147 17.09 10.55 15.52
N GLY A 148 15.85 10.98 15.27
CA GLY A 148 15.41 12.35 15.51
C GLY A 148 16.07 13.39 14.58
N LEU A 149 16.60 12.95 13.45
CA LEU A 149 17.20 13.81 12.42
C LEU A 149 16.18 14.01 11.29
N LEU A 150 15.98 15.25 10.91
CA LEU A 150 15.18 15.59 9.73
C LEU A 150 16.10 15.68 8.50
N ASP A 151 15.60 15.29 7.35
CA ASP A 151 16.23 15.66 6.10
C ASP A 151 16.03 17.15 5.83
N ALA A 152 16.99 17.73 5.13
CA ALA A 152 16.87 19.07 4.55
C ALA A 152 16.45 18.88 3.08
N PRO A 153 15.17 19.03 2.73
CA PRO A 153 14.70 18.76 1.35
C PRO A 153 15.43 19.61 0.31
N ASP A 154 15.84 20.83 0.67
CA ASP A 154 16.63 21.69 -0.23
C ASP A 154 17.97 21.07 -0.63
N GLU A 155 18.62 20.32 0.28
CA GLU A 155 19.85 19.57 0.00
C GLU A 155 19.55 18.28 -0.76
N SER A 156 18.40 17.67 -0.49
CA SER A 156 17.98 16.40 -1.11
C SER A 156 17.61 16.53 -2.58
N VAL A 157 17.35 17.74 -3.08
CA VAL A 157 17.04 18.00 -4.50
C VAL A 157 18.17 17.55 -5.43
N GLU A 158 19.42 17.56 -4.96
CA GLU A 158 20.57 17.10 -5.75
C GLU A 158 20.55 15.58 -6.01
N TYR A 159 19.81 14.80 -5.18
CA TYR A 159 19.75 13.33 -5.22
C TYR A 159 18.40 12.76 -5.69
N LEU A 160 17.56 13.58 -6.31
CA LEU A 160 16.21 13.15 -6.78
C LEU A 160 16.26 11.94 -7.71
N GLU A 161 17.30 11.81 -8.51
CA GLU A 161 17.45 10.67 -9.42
C GLU A 161 17.84 9.36 -8.74
N ASP A 162 18.39 9.42 -7.53
CA ASP A 162 18.71 8.23 -6.73
C ASP A 162 17.49 7.66 -6.01
N ILE A 163 16.42 8.46 -5.85
CA ILE A 163 15.20 8.06 -5.16
C ILE A 163 14.55 6.86 -5.85
N GLY A 164 14.31 5.82 -5.05
CA GLY A 164 13.75 4.56 -5.53
C GLY A 164 14.79 3.58 -6.06
N GLY A 165 16.04 4.02 -6.19
CA GLY A 165 17.17 3.20 -6.60
C GLY A 165 17.88 2.53 -5.41
N PRO A 166 18.91 1.70 -5.68
CA PRO A 166 19.59 0.87 -4.67
C PRO A 166 20.39 1.68 -3.64
N ASN A 167 20.67 2.95 -3.93
CA ASN A 167 21.45 3.83 -3.06
C ASN A 167 20.58 4.71 -2.15
N SER A 168 19.26 4.56 -2.22
CA SER A 168 18.31 5.32 -1.40
C SER A 168 17.59 4.40 -0.41
N HIS A 169 17.22 4.95 0.74
CA HIS A 169 16.47 4.24 1.78
C HIS A 169 15.28 5.10 2.20
N THR A 170 14.44 5.44 1.20
CA THR A 170 13.47 6.52 1.27
C THR A 170 12.16 6.14 1.94
N ASN A 171 11.53 7.14 2.57
CA ASN A 171 10.12 7.10 2.97
C ASN A 171 9.47 8.45 2.66
N TYR A 172 8.18 8.45 2.30
CA TYR A 172 7.43 9.63 1.88
C TYR A 172 6.96 10.48 3.08
N PRO A 173 6.61 11.77 2.85
CA PRO A 173 6.11 12.66 3.91
C PRO A 173 4.67 12.35 4.34
N TRP A 174 4.28 12.89 5.51
CA TRP A 174 2.94 12.73 6.09
C TRP A 174 1.79 13.09 5.15
N GLY A 175 1.98 14.05 4.26
CA GLY A 175 0.95 14.42 3.27
C GLY A 175 0.56 13.25 2.37
N TRP A 176 1.55 12.49 1.89
CA TRP A 176 1.31 11.28 1.10
C TRP A 176 0.80 10.12 1.95
N ALA A 177 1.27 9.96 3.17
CA ALA A 177 0.72 8.97 4.10
C ALA A 177 -0.78 9.19 4.32
N GLN A 178 -1.20 10.44 4.52
CA GLN A 178 -2.62 10.78 4.66
C GLN A 178 -3.39 10.54 3.36
N ALA A 179 -2.83 10.88 2.21
CA ALA A 179 -3.46 10.61 0.92
C ALA A 179 -3.69 9.10 0.72
N GLY A 180 -2.70 8.27 1.03
CA GLY A 180 -2.78 6.81 0.94
C GLY A 180 -3.81 6.18 1.89
N ASN A 181 -4.16 6.84 2.98
CA ASN A 181 -5.18 6.38 3.94
C ASN A 181 -6.58 6.97 3.71
N SER A 182 -6.81 7.64 2.57
CA SER A 182 -8.14 8.18 2.27
C SER A 182 -9.23 7.11 2.37
N PRO A 183 -10.36 7.42 3.02
CA PRO A 183 -10.82 8.71 3.53
C PRO A 183 -10.43 8.99 4.99
N PHE A 184 -9.68 8.12 5.62
CA PHE A 184 -9.50 8.07 7.07
C PHE A 184 -8.53 9.11 7.61
N LYS A 185 -8.59 9.29 8.93
CA LYS A 185 -7.71 10.15 9.71
C LYS A 185 -6.55 9.33 10.26
N TRP A 186 -5.37 9.94 10.32
CA TRP A 186 -4.13 9.38 10.84
C TRP A 186 -3.53 8.23 10.00
N TYR A 187 -2.54 7.52 10.55
CA TYR A 187 -1.64 6.60 9.87
C TYR A 187 -1.26 5.43 10.78
N LYS A 188 -0.41 4.53 10.28
CA LYS A 188 0.33 3.53 11.07
C LYS A 188 0.76 4.14 12.42
N GLN A 189 0.81 3.33 13.48
CA GLN A 189 1.06 3.70 14.88
C GLN A 189 -0.09 4.43 15.60
N ASN A 190 -1.17 4.73 14.93
CA ASN A 190 -2.35 5.33 15.55
C ASN A 190 -3.50 4.32 15.58
N THR A 191 -4.29 4.33 16.67
CA THR A 191 -5.49 3.49 16.83
C THR A 191 -6.74 4.08 16.14
N HIS A 192 -6.54 5.06 15.27
CA HIS A 192 -7.57 5.59 14.38
C HIS A 192 -7.74 4.74 13.12
N GLU A 193 -8.84 4.92 12.42
CA GLU A 193 -9.17 4.19 11.18
C GLU A 193 -7.99 4.16 10.18
N GLY A 194 -7.30 5.29 9.96
CA GLY A 194 -6.15 5.33 9.05
C GLY A 194 -4.94 4.51 9.49
N GLY A 195 -4.88 4.07 10.75
CA GLY A 195 -3.82 3.19 11.24
C GLY A 195 -4.18 1.72 11.25
N VAL A 196 -5.48 1.39 11.39
CA VAL A 196 -5.94 0.01 11.68
C VAL A 196 -6.97 -0.53 10.69
N HIS A 197 -7.64 0.33 9.91
CA HIS A 197 -8.62 -0.08 8.92
C HIS A 197 -7.94 -0.29 7.56
N VAL A 198 -7.61 -1.52 7.25
CA VAL A 198 -6.89 -1.92 6.04
C VAL A 198 -7.77 -2.79 5.13
N PRO A 199 -7.53 -2.78 3.82
CA PRO A 199 -8.26 -3.64 2.90
C PRO A 199 -7.82 -5.10 3.05
N MET A 200 -8.77 -6.01 2.82
CA MET A 200 -8.51 -7.44 2.66
C MET A 200 -9.24 -7.96 1.43
N VAL A 201 -8.56 -8.75 0.62
CA VAL A 201 -9.14 -9.50 -0.49
C VAL A 201 -9.13 -10.98 -0.13
N PHE A 202 -10.27 -11.64 -0.30
CA PHE A 202 -10.42 -13.06 -0.12
C PHE A 202 -10.91 -13.68 -1.44
N HIS A 203 -10.14 -14.60 -1.99
CA HIS A 203 -10.44 -15.27 -3.24
C HIS A 203 -10.41 -16.79 -3.06
N TRP A 204 -11.52 -17.45 -3.37
CA TRP A 204 -11.63 -18.92 -3.31
C TRP A 204 -12.82 -19.38 -4.18
N PRO A 205 -12.63 -19.56 -5.49
CA PRO A 205 -13.72 -19.89 -6.41
C PRO A 205 -14.47 -21.17 -6.07
N ALA A 206 -13.78 -22.21 -5.62
CA ALA A 206 -14.42 -23.49 -5.26
C ALA A 206 -15.28 -23.42 -4.00
N GLY A 207 -15.06 -22.46 -3.11
CA GLY A 207 -15.77 -22.35 -1.83
C GLY A 207 -16.66 -21.14 -1.68
N VAL A 208 -16.56 -20.15 -2.58
CA VAL A 208 -17.39 -18.95 -2.55
C VAL A 208 -18.41 -19.01 -3.69
N ASP A 209 -19.69 -18.79 -3.37
CA ASP A 209 -20.74 -18.75 -4.38
C ASP A 209 -20.38 -17.71 -5.47
N ALA A 210 -20.49 -18.13 -6.74
CA ALA A 210 -20.20 -17.28 -7.89
C ALA A 210 -21.03 -15.97 -7.89
N LEU A 211 -22.23 -15.97 -7.32
CA LEU A 211 -23.06 -14.77 -7.13
C LEU A 211 -22.46 -13.78 -6.14
N GLN A 212 -21.51 -14.22 -5.32
CA GLN A 212 -20.79 -13.38 -4.34
C GLN A 212 -19.45 -12.89 -4.88
N ALA A 213 -19.00 -13.39 -6.02
CA ALA A 213 -17.74 -12.98 -6.64
C ALA A 213 -17.75 -11.48 -6.96
N GLY A 214 -16.68 -10.77 -6.66
CA GLY A 214 -16.57 -9.32 -6.84
C GLY A 214 -17.41 -8.48 -5.88
N SER A 215 -18.11 -9.10 -4.92
CA SER A 215 -18.90 -8.36 -3.94
C SER A 215 -18.02 -7.76 -2.85
N LYS A 216 -18.39 -6.56 -2.41
CA LYS A 216 -17.80 -5.91 -1.24
C LYS A 216 -18.50 -6.36 0.03
N ARG A 217 -17.72 -6.56 1.08
CA ARG A 217 -18.19 -6.93 2.42
C ARG A 217 -17.83 -5.83 3.41
N ASN A 218 -18.81 -5.35 4.17
CA ASN A 218 -18.66 -4.24 5.11
C ASN A 218 -18.66 -4.70 6.58
N GLN A 219 -18.78 -6.01 6.84
CA GLN A 219 -18.67 -6.50 8.21
C GLN A 219 -17.25 -6.29 8.72
N PHE A 220 -17.16 -5.98 10.00
CA PHE A 220 -15.86 -5.92 10.69
C PHE A 220 -15.22 -7.31 10.71
N VAL A 221 -13.95 -7.37 10.31
CA VAL A 221 -13.11 -8.56 10.36
C VAL A 221 -11.79 -8.16 11.02
N ASN A 222 -11.34 -8.95 11.97
CA ASN A 222 -10.01 -8.80 12.56
C ASN A 222 -9.05 -9.84 11.96
N VAL A 223 -7.78 -9.51 11.88
CA VAL A 223 -6.74 -10.44 11.37
C VAL A 223 -6.72 -11.77 12.14
N SER A 224 -7.10 -11.76 13.42
CA SER A 224 -7.22 -12.97 14.24
C SER A 224 -8.35 -13.91 13.80
N ASP A 225 -9.30 -13.45 12.97
CA ASP A 225 -10.41 -14.26 12.47
C ASP A 225 -9.98 -15.16 11.30
N ILE A 226 -8.85 -14.89 10.67
CA ILE A 226 -8.36 -15.65 9.52
C ILE A 226 -8.06 -17.11 9.91
N THR A 227 -7.33 -17.32 10.99
CA THR A 227 -6.91 -18.67 11.42
C THR A 227 -8.11 -19.55 11.79
N PRO A 228 -9.06 -19.16 12.65
CA PRO A 228 -10.23 -19.96 12.95
C PRO A 228 -11.11 -20.20 11.72
N THR A 229 -11.23 -19.22 10.81
CA THR A 229 -11.94 -19.40 9.54
C THR A 229 -11.33 -20.51 8.69
N ILE A 230 -9.99 -20.53 8.58
CA ILE A 230 -9.29 -21.59 7.85
C ILE A 230 -9.56 -22.96 8.51
N TYR A 231 -9.49 -23.04 9.83
CA TYR A 231 -9.78 -24.30 10.56
C TYR A 231 -11.22 -24.76 10.34
N GLU A 232 -12.20 -23.87 10.36
CA GLU A 232 -13.60 -24.22 10.10
C GLU A 232 -13.80 -24.75 8.66
N ILE A 233 -13.12 -24.17 7.68
CA ILE A 233 -13.18 -24.61 6.29
C ILE A 233 -12.55 -26.00 6.11
N LEU A 234 -11.50 -26.29 6.84
CA LEU A 234 -10.78 -27.56 6.73
C LEU A 234 -11.41 -28.72 7.54
N GLY A 235 -12.31 -28.45 8.50
CA GLY A 235 -12.92 -29.42 9.39
C GLY A 235 -12.01 -29.71 10.57
#